data_13f7f6e9f5387a5514c3cf399dceecd2
#
_entry.id   13f7f6e9f5387a5514c3cf399dceecd2
#
_cell.length_a   1.000
_cell.length_b   1.000
_cell.length_c   1.000
_cell.angle_alpha   90.00
_cell.angle_beta   90.00
_cell.angle_gamma   90.00
#
_symmetry.space_group_name_H-M   'P 1'
#
loop_
_entity.id
_entity.type
_entity.pdbx_description
1 polymer ?
#
loop_
_entity_poly.entity_id
_entity_poly.type
_entity_poly.pdbx_seq_one_letter_code
_entity_poly.pdbx_strand_id
1 'polypeptide(L)'
;MSDMTHLDELEAEAIYIMREVVAECEKPVMLYSIGKDSSVMLHLALKAFYPEKPPFPFLHVNTTWKFKEMIEFRDKIAEKYGLDMIEYINEDGVKKGINPFDYGSSYTDIMKTQALKQALDKYGFTAAFGGGRRDEEKSRAKERIFSFRNSSHAWDPKNQRPEMWKLYNTNIHQGEEMRVFPISNWTEKDIWQYIQRENIDIVPLYFAAERPFVRRNGNIIMVDDDRMRLEPGEKIEHGKIRFRTLGCYPLTGGIESDADTLDAIIDETLSAVSSERTSRVIDSDGGAASMEKRKRECYF
;
A
#
# COMPACT_ATOMS: atom_id res chain seq x y z
N MET A 1 -18.64 -18.08 26.58
CA MET A 1 -18.25 -17.06 25.62
C MET A 1 -16.82 -17.41 25.23
N SER A 2 -16.53 -17.65 23.97
CA SER A 2 -15.13 -17.80 23.54
C SER A 2 -14.45 -16.45 23.74
N ASP A 3 -13.30 -16.44 24.40
CA ASP A 3 -12.50 -15.22 24.51
C ASP A 3 -12.15 -14.74 23.11
N MET A 4 -12.29 -13.45 22.84
CA MET A 4 -11.87 -12.86 21.57
C MET A 4 -10.37 -13.05 21.40
N THR A 5 -9.97 -13.50 20.22
CA THR A 5 -8.55 -13.62 19.89
C THR A 5 -7.98 -12.24 19.53
N HIS A 6 -6.66 -12.09 19.60
CA HIS A 6 -5.99 -10.85 19.18
C HIS A 6 -6.39 -10.40 17.76
N LEU A 7 -6.50 -11.32 16.81
CA LEU A 7 -6.93 -11.00 15.45
C LEU A 7 -8.41 -10.58 15.38
N ASP A 8 -9.28 -11.11 16.25
CA ASP A 8 -10.68 -10.68 16.31
C ASP A 8 -10.80 -9.25 16.86
N GLU A 9 -9.97 -8.87 17.83
CA GLU A 9 -9.91 -7.51 18.34
C GLU A 9 -9.44 -6.52 17.28
N LEU A 10 -8.40 -6.87 16.53
CA LEU A 10 -7.88 -6.06 15.42
C LEU A 10 -8.90 -5.92 14.29
N GLU A 11 -9.59 -7.00 13.95
CA GLU A 11 -10.65 -6.99 12.94
C GLU A 11 -11.80 -6.08 13.38
N ALA A 12 -12.29 -6.25 14.62
CA ALA A 12 -13.38 -5.45 15.15
C ALA A 12 -13.04 -3.95 15.18
N GLU A 13 -11.80 -3.59 15.57
CA GLU A 13 -11.33 -2.20 15.55
C GLU A 13 -11.31 -1.65 14.11
N ALA A 14 -10.76 -2.40 13.15
CA ALA A 14 -10.68 -1.97 11.76
C ALA A 14 -12.08 -1.77 11.13
N ILE A 15 -13.00 -2.70 11.38
CA ILE A 15 -14.40 -2.60 10.92
C ILE A 15 -15.10 -1.38 11.55
N TYR A 16 -14.90 -1.15 12.85
CA TYR A 16 -15.45 0.03 13.53
C TYR A 16 -14.94 1.33 12.87
N ILE A 17 -13.64 1.45 12.64
CA ILE A 17 -13.02 2.62 12.00
C ILE A 17 -13.61 2.85 10.58
N MET A 18 -13.78 1.79 9.78
CA MET A 18 -14.35 1.92 8.45
C MET A 18 -15.81 2.41 8.47
N ARG A 19 -16.61 1.88 9.39
CA ARG A 19 -18.01 2.32 9.58
C ARG A 19 -18.10 3.75 10.07
N GLU A 20 -17.21 4.16 10.98
CA GLU A 20 -17.12 5.54 11.48
C GLU A 20 -16.85 6.53 10.34
N VAL A 21 -15.90 6.22 9.46
CA VAL A 21 -15.59 7.06 8.29
C VAL A 21 -16.80 7.20 7.36
N VAL A 22 -17.50 6.11 7.10
CA VAL A 22 -18.69 6.16 6.22
C VAL A 22 -19.84 6.95 6.86
N ALA A 23 -19.98 6.89 8.18
CA ALA A 23 -21.02 7.64 8.91
C ALA A 23 -20.74 9.15 8.95
N GLU A 24 -19.45 9.54 9.07
CA GLU A 24 -19.06 10.90 9.42
C GLU A 24 -18.42 11.67 8.25
N CYS A 25 -17.84 10.98 7.25
CA CYS A 25 -17.14 11.62 6.13
C CYS A 25 -18.00 11.64 4.88
N GLU A 26 -18.10 12.79 4.25
CA GLU A 26 -19.00 13.02 3.12
C GLU A 26 -18.66 12.20 1.89
N LYS A 27 -17.36 12.04 1.56
CA LYS A 27 -16.92 11.39 0.33
C LYS A 27 -15.67 10.53 0.54
N PRO A 28 -15.81 9.35 1.15
CA PRO A 28 -14.69 8.44 1.38
C PRO A 28 -14.26 7.70 0.10
N VAL A 29 -13.00 7.29 0.05
CA VAL A 29 -12.41 6.43 -1.00
C VAL A 29 -11.43 5.45 -0.35
N MET A 30 -11.31 4.24 -0.86
CA MET A 30 -10.27 3.31 -0.45
C MET A 30 -9.13 3.27 -1.46
N LEU A 31 -7.90 3.56 -1.01
CA LEU A 31 -6.72 3.43 -1.84
C LEU A 31 -6.37 1.95 -2.01
N TYR A 32 -6.38 1.47 -3.25
CA TYR A 32 -6.10 0.07 -3.57
C TYR A 32 -4.77 -0.07 -4.31
N SER A 33 -3.71 -0.37 -3.55
CA SER A 33 -2.34 -0.50 -4.08
C SER A 33 -2.01 -1.91 -4.60
N ILE A 34 -2.95 -2.85 -4.48
CA ILE A 34 -2.82 -4.27 -4.87
C ILE A 34 -1.86 -5.05 -3.95
N GLY A 35 -1.25 -4.43 -2.95
CA GLY A 35 -0.40 -5.10 -1.98
C GLY A 35 -1.21 -5.89 -0.94
N LYS A 36 -0.52 -6.75 -0.14
CA LYS A 36 -1.14 -7.57 0.92
C LYS A 36 -2.00 -6.74 1.89
N ASP A 37 -1.49 -5.59 2.31
CA ASP A 37 -2.18 -4.69 3.24
C ASP A 37 -3.49 -4.15 2.64
N SER A 38 -3.48 -3.76 1.36
CA SER A 38 -4.70 -3.31 0.67
C SER A 38 -5.67 -4.45 0.38
N SER A 39 -5.20 -5.69 0.22
CA SER A 39 -6.06 -6.88 0.10
C SER A 39 -6.77 -7.20 1.42
N VAL A 40 -6.06 -7.08 2.55
CA VAL A 40 -6.67 -7.17 3.88
C VAL A 40 -7.69 -6.05 4.10
N MET A 41 -7.37 -4.81 3.73
CA MET A 41 -8.28 -3.68 3.80
C MET A 41 -9.56 -3.89 2.99
N LEU A 42 -9.45 -4.43 1.78
CA LEU A 42 -10.61 -4.79 0.95
C LEU A 42 -11.48 -5.85 1.63
N HIS A 43 -10.86 -6.92 2.16
CA HIS A 43 -11.58 -7.97 2.88
C HIS A 43 -12.34 -7.43 4.10
N LEU A 44 -11.67 -6.58 4.89
CA LEU A 44 -12.29 -5.90 6.03
C LEU A 44 -13.46 -5.00 5.62
N ALA A 45 -13.33 -4.28 4.50
CA ALA A 45 -14.41 -3.45 3.97
C ALA A 45 -15.61 -4.30 3.53
N LEU A 46 -15.38 -5.42 2.85
CA LEU A 46 -16.45 -6.36 2.49
C LEU A 46 -17.16 -6.91 3.74
N LYS A 47 -16.43 -7.26 4.79
CA LYS A 47 -17.02 -7.69 6.08
C LYS A 47 -17.77 -6.56 6.78
N ALA A 48 -17.22 -5.34 6.78
CA ALA A 48 -17.80 -4.19 7.46
C ALA A 48 -19.20 -3.83 6.96
N PHE A 49 -19.45 -4.02 5.67
CA PHE A 49 -20.70 -3.61 5.03
C PHE A 49 -21.56 -4.79 4.52
N TYR A 50 -21.15 -6.04 4.83
CA TYR A 50 -21.96 -7.21 4.47
C TYR A 50 -23.40 -7.09 4.98
N PRO A 51 -24.44 -7.46 4.17
CA PRO A 51 -24.36 -8.10 2.85
C PRO A 51 -24.20 -7.13 1.67
N GLU A 52 -24.20 -5.84 1.90
CA GLU A 52 -24.03 -4.82 0.86
C GLU A 52 -22.56 -4.65 0.47
N LYS A 53 -22.33 -3.98 -0.64
CA LYS A 53 -20.98 -3.57 -1.07
C LYS A 53 -20.50 -2.40 -0.22
N PRO A 54 -19.17 -2.22 -0.08
CA PRO A 54 -18.63 -0.99 0.53
C PRO A 54 -19.19 0.25 -0.18
N PRO A 55 -19.75 1.23 0.55
CA PRO A 55 -20.42 2.40 -0.01
C PRO A 55 -19.44 3.51 -0.44
N PHE A 56 -18.30 3.12 -0.97
CA PHE A 56 -17.24 4.00 -1.47
C PHE A 56 -16.46 3.34 -2.61
N PRO A 57 -15.91 4.13 -3.54
CA PRO A 57 -15.08 3.61 -4.62
C PRO A 57 -13.69 3.20 -4.12
N PHE A 58 -13.01 2.41 -4.96
CA PHE A 58 -11.62 2.02 -4.79
C PHE A 58 -10.75 2.78 -5.78
N LEU A 59 -9.71 3.45 -5.31
CA LEU A 59 -8.81 4.24 -6.14
C LEU A 59 -7.47 3.52 -6.32
N HIS A 60 -7.16 3.15 -7.55
CA HIS A 60 -5.84 2.67 -7.95
C HIS A 60 -5.07 3.77 -8.69
N VAL A 61 -3.97 4.23 -8.12
CA VAL A 61 -3.03 5.11 -8.82
C VAL A 61 -2.10 4.26 -9.67
N ASN A 62 -2.35 4.23 -10.97
CA ASN A 62 -1.51 3.51 -11.92
C ASN A 62 -0.34 4.39 -12.35
N THR A 63 0.84 3.98 -11.94
CA THR A 63 2.10 4.68 -12.25
C THR A 63 2.67 4.28 -13.62
N THR A 64 1.96 3.47 -14.41
CA THR A 64 2.37 2.87 -15.69
C THR A 64 3.53 1.86 -15.59
N TRP A 65 4.18 1.77 -14.45
CA TRP A 65 5.29 0.86 -14.17
C TRP A 65 4.93 -0.06 -12.99
N LYS A 66 3.86 -0.85 -13.17
CA LYS A 66 3.45 -1.93 -12.28
C LYS A 66 3.83 -3.27 -12.89
N PHE A 67 4.03 -4.28 -12.06
CA PHE A 67 4.16 -5.66 -12.55
C PHE A 67 2.88 -6.11 -13.24
N LYS A 68 3.00 -6.88 -14.31
CA LYS A 68 1.84 -7.41 -15.06
C LYS A 68 0.90 -8.20 -14.16
N GLU A 69 1.46 -9.11 -13.34
CA GLU A 69 0.67 -9.90 -12.38
C GLU A 69 -0.15 -9.04 -11.40
N MET A 70 0.34 -7.84 -11.05
CA MET A 70 -0.44 -6.92 -10.20
C MET A 70 -1.68 -6.39 -10.91
N ILE A 71 -1.55 -5.97 -12.15
CA ILE A 71 -2.67 -5.42 -12.93
C ILE A 71 -3.71 -6.50 -13.20
N GLU A 72 -3.29 -7.68 -13.63
CA GLU A 72 -4.16 -8.84 -13.86
C GLU A 72 -4.92 -9.24 -12.59
N PHE A 73 -4.22 -9.26 -11.45
CA PHE A 73 -4.84 -9.55 -10.16
C PHE A 73 -5.86 -8.47 -9.76
N ARG A 74 -5.54 -7.19 -9.94
CA ARG A 74 -6.47 -6.07 -9.67
C ARG A 74 -7.77 -6.25 -10.44
N ASP A 75 -7.67 -6.51 -11.73
CA ASP A 75 -8.82 -6.60 -12.62
C ASP A 75 -9.68 -7.81 -12.25
N LYS A 76 -9.06 -8.96 -11.97
CA LYS A 76 -9.73 -10.16 -11.45
C LYS A 76 -10.47 -9.90 -10.14
N ILE A 77 -9.86 -9.20 -9.19
CA ILE A 77 -10.47 -8.89 -7.89
C ILE A 77 -11.62 -7.87 -8.05
N ALA A 78 -11.43 -6.86 -8.89
CA ALA A 78 -12.48 -5.88 -9.18
C ALA A 78 -13.72 -6.55 -9.78
N GLU A 79 -13.53 -7.46 -10.72
CA GLU A 79 -14.63 -8.27 -11.31
C GLU A 79 -15.27 -9.19 -10.27
N LYS A 80 -14.46 -9.97 -9.52
CA LYS A 80 -14.93 -10.95 -8.53
C LYS A 80 -15.89 -10.34 -7.51
N TYR A 81 -15.58 -9.15 -7.02
CA TYR A 81 -16.37 -8.46 -5.99
C TYR A 81 -17.26 -7.34 -6.56
N GLY A 82 -17.21 -7.10 -7.86
CA GLY A 82 -17.96 -6.02 -8.53
C GLY A 82 -17.66 -4.65 -7.92
N LEU A 83 -16.37 -4.34 -7.76
CA LEU A 83 -15.90 -3.10 -7.11
C LEU A 83 -16.09 -1.90 -8.05
N ASP A 84 -16.46 -0.76 -7.48
CA ASP A 84 -16.35 0.53 -8.17
C ASP A 84 -14.88 0.97 -8.17
N MET A 85 -14.13 0.55 -9.21
CA MET A 85 -12.69 0.75 -9.32
C MET A 85 -12.37 1.94 -10.18
N ILE A 86 -11.79 2.96 -9.59
CA ILE A 86 -11.26 4.14 -10.28
C ILE A 86 -9.75 3.93 -10.51
N GLU A 87 -9.34 3.88 -11.76
CA GLU A 87 -7.93 3.95 -12.14
C GLU A 87 -7.55 5.39 -12.47
N TYR A 88 -6.50 5.89 -11.85
CA TYR A 88 -5.98 7.23 -12.13
C TYR A 88 -4.52 7.18 -12.58
N ILE A 89 -4.24 7.87 -13.68
CA ILE A 89 -2.90 8.01 -14.26
C ILE A 89 -2.59 9.52 -14.36
N ASN A 90 -1.37 9.92 -14.00
CA ASN A 90 -0.90 11.27 -14.27
C ASN A 90 -0.54 11.40 -15.76
N GLU A 91 -1.51 11.84 -16.56
CA GLU A 91 -1.35 11.95 -18.01
C GLU A 91 -0.22 12.91 -18.43
N ASP A 92 0.01 13.97 -17.67
CA ASP A 92 1.08 14.91 -17.96
C ASP A 92 2.46 14.29 -17.73
N GLY A 93 2.58 13.43 -16.72
CA GLY A 93 3.77 12.62 -16.50
C GLY A 93 4.01 11.64 -17.65
N VAL A 94 2.94 10.99 -18.14
CA VAL A 94 3.03 10.09 -19.31
C VAL A 94 3.46 10.85 -20.57
N LYS A 95 2.85 11.99 -20.86
CA LYS A 95 3.21 12.84 -22.03
C LYS A 95 4.67 13.30 -21.99
N LYS A 96 5.22 13.52 -20.79
CA LYS A 96 6.63 13.88 -20.57
C LYS A 96 7.58 12.69 -20.59
N GLY A 97 7.10 11.45 -20.76
CA GLY A 97 7.91 10.24 -20.77
C GLY A 97 8.55 9.91 -19.42
N ILE A 98 7.91 10.33 -18.32
CA ILE A 98 8.44 10.10 -16.96
C ILE A 98 8.50 8.58 -16.68
N ASN A 99 9.71 8.09 -16.40
CA ASN A 99 9.98 6.67 -16.15
C ASN A 99 11.00 6.49 -15.02
N PRO A 100 11.07 5.32 -14.39
CA PRO A 100 11.94 5.10 -13.23
C PRO A 100 13.44 5.11 -13.53
N PHE A 101 13.87 4.84 -14.77
CA PHE A 101 15.29 4.81 -15.13
C PHE A 101 15.89 6.20 -15.30
N ASP A 102 15.15 7.11 -15.94
CA ASP A 102 15.66 8.45 -16.24
C ASP A 102 15.38 9.45 -15.10
N TYR A 103 14.36 9.19 -14.28
CA TYR A 103 13.87 10.13 -13.25
C TYR A 103 14.08 9.64 -11.80
N GLY A 104 14.48 8.39 -11.57
CA GLY A 104 14.77 7.87 -10.23
C GLY A 104 13.69 8.16 -9.19
N SER A 105 14.04 8.81 -8.09
CA SER A 105 13.09 9.17 -7.02
C SER A 105 12.01 10.16 -7.45
N SER A 106 12.30 11.06 -8.40
CA SER A 106 11.33 12.02 -8.94
C SER A 106 10.19 11.35 -9.69
N TYR A 107 10.44 10.17 -10.30
CA TYR A 107 9.38 9.37 -10.90
C TYR A 107 8.27 9.04 -9.89
N THR A 108 8.63 8.57 -8.70
CA THR A 108 7.65 8.21 -7.67
C THR A 108 6.86 9.43 -7.19
N ASP A 109 7.52 10.57 -7.05
CA ASP A 109 6.83 11.81 -6.69
C ASP A 109 5.82 12.20 -7.77
N ILE A 110 6.22 12.27 -9.03
CA ILE A 110 5.34 12.71 -10.13
C ILE A 110 4.22 11.69 -10.41
N MET A 111 4.59 10.42 -10.59
CA MET A 111 3.64 9.39 -11.07
C MET A 111 2.80 8.77 -9.98
N LYS A 112 3.17 8.93 -8.70
CA LYS A 112 2.41 8.40 -7.57
C LYS A 112 1.87 9.51 -6.67
N THR A 113 2.75 10.35 -6.08
CA THR A 113 2.33 11.34 -5.08
C THR A 113 1.48 12.44 -5.69
N GLN A 114 1.94 13.06 -6.78
CA GLN A 114 1.17 14.09 -7.49
C GLN A 114 -0.09 13.51 -8.12
N ALA A 115 0.00 12.32 -8.71
CA ALA A 115 -1.18 11.63 -9.27
C ALA A 115 -2.25 11.37 -8.21
N LEU A 116 -1.85 10.98 -6.99
CA LEU A 116 -2.81 10.80 -5.89
C LEU A 116 -3.49 12.11 -5.51
N LYS A 117 -2.72 13.20 -5.35
CA LYS A 117 -3.29 14.53 -5.05
C LYS A 117 -4.28 14.96 -6.13
N GLN A 118 -3.88 14.85 -7.40
CA GLN A 118 -4.74 15.17 -8.54
C GLN A 118 -6.04 14.34 -8.54
N ALA A 119 -5.97 13.05 -8.21
CA ALA A 119 -7.14 12.20 -8.13
C ALA A 119 -8.08 12.62 -6.99
N LEU A 120 -7.54 12.91 -5.81
CA LEU A 120 -8.33 13.33 -4.66
C LEU A 120 -9.06 14.65 -4.94
N ASP A 121 -8.36 15.63 -5.52
CA ASP A 121 -8.94 16.92 -5.91
C ASP A 121 -9.99 16.76 -7.02
N LYS A 122 -9.65 16.00 -8.07
CA LYS A 122 -10.54 15.79 -9.22
C LYS A 122 -11.89 15.18 -8.82
N TYR A 123 -11.85 14.21 -7.91
CA TYR A 123 -13.06 13.52 -7.46
C TYR A 123 -13.65 14.14 -6.18
N GLY A 124 -12.95 15.06 -5.54
CA GLY A 124 -13.40 15.75 -4.33
C GLY A 124 -13.52 14.80 -3.12
N PHE A 125 -12.61 13.85 -2.96
CA PHE A 125 -12.61 12.93 -1.83
C PHE A 125 -12.18 13.65 -0.55
N THR A 126 -12.96 13.46 0.52
CA THR A 126 -12.72 14.08 1.83
C THR A 126 -12.01 13.15 2.81
N ALA A 127 -12.12 11.84 2.61
CA ALA A 127 -11.42 10.84 3.41
C ALA A 127 -10.85 9.73 2.51
N ALA A 128 -9.62 9.30 2.77
CA ALA A 128 -9.00 8.22 2.01
C ALA A 128 -8.42 7.16 2.97
N PHE A 129 -8.96 5.94 2.85
CA PHE A 129 -8.42 4.79 3.57
C PHE A 129 -7.07 4.36 2.98
N GLY A 130 -6.09 4.12 3.83
CA GLY A 130 -4.76 3.63 3.48
C GLY A 130 -4.32 2.46 4.34
N GLY A 131 -3.53 1.56 3.76
CA GLY A 131 -3.00 0.37 4.42
C GLY A 131 -1.74 0.60 5.27
N GLY A 132 -1.46 1.84 5.68
CA GLY A 132 -0.27 2.15 6.48
C GLY A 132 -0.35 1.58 7.89
N ARG A 133 0.74 0.97 8.36
CA ARG A 133 0.88 0.37 9.70
C ARG A 133 2.00 1.04 10.50
N ARG A 134 1.82 1.19 11.80
CA ARG A 134 2.85 1.76 12.70
C ARG A 134 4.11 0.90 12.78
N ASP A 135 3.94 -0.42 12.61
CA ASP A 135 5.02 -1.40 12.60
C ASP A 135 5.95 -1.28 11.38
N GLU A 136 5.45 -0.73 10.29
CA GLU A 136 6.15 -0.67 9.01
C GLU A 136 7.44 0.16 9.07
N GLU A 137 7.41 1.30 9.79
CA GLU A 137 8.57 2.17 9.99
C GLU A 137 8.36 3.22 11.09
N LYS A 138 9.47 3.80 11.60
CA LYS A 138 9.45 4.79 12.69
C LYS A 138 8.63 6.05 12.39
N SER A 139 8.61 6.51 11.14
CA SER A 139 7.85 7.72 10.77
C SER A 139 6.34 7.49 10.89
N ARG A 140 5.88 6.28 10.59
CA ARG A 140 4.46 5.89 10.71
C ARG A 140 4.00 5.72 12.16
N ALA A 141 4.90 5.37 13.07
CA ALA A 141 4.56 5.26 14.49
C ALA A 141 3.99 6.55 15.11
N LYS A 142 4.30 7.71 14.51
CA LYS A 142 3.81 9.03 14.95
C LYS A 142 2.46 9.40 14.31
N GLU A 143 1.97 8.64 13.33
CA GLU A 143 0.75 8.96 12.62
C GLU A 143 -0.48 8.53 13.39
N ARG A 144 -1.54 9.34 13.33
CA ARG A 144 -2.84 9.01 13.90
C ARG A 144 -3.59 8.04 12.98
N ILE A 145 -4.56 7.33 13.52
CA ILE A 145 -5.49 6.51 12.71
C ILE A 145 -6.28 7.42 11.78
N PHE A 146 -6.80 8.55 12.31
CA PHE A 146 -7.43 9.63 11.53
C PHE A 146 -6.43 10.77 11.37
N SER A 147 -5.65 10.75 10.32
CA SER A 147 -4.55 11.66 10.09
C SER A 147 -4.95 12.80 9.16
N PHE A 148 -5.01 13.99 9.71
CA PHE A 148 -5.42 15.20 8.98
C PHE A 148 -4.36 15.67 8.00
N ARG A 149 -4.85 16.17 6.87
CA ARG A 149 -4.06 16.84 5.83
C ARG A 149 -4.66 18.22 5.59
N ASN A 150 -3.78 19.22 5.47
CA ASN A 150 -4.20 20.58 5.12
C ASN A 150 -4.57 20.68 3.63
N SER A 151 -5.00 21.87 3.19
CA SER A 151 -5.36 22.16 1.80
C SER A 151 -4.25 21.96 0.75
N SER A 152 -3.02 21.73 1.19
CA SER A 152 -1.90 21.33 0.33
C SER A 152 -1.62 19.82 0.39
N HIS A 153 -2.54 19.03 0.96
CA HIS A 153 -2.43 17.60 1.27
C HIS A 153 -1.27 17.25 2.23
N ALA A 154 -0.68 18.23 2.89
CA ALA A 154 0.47 18.04 3.77
C ALA A 154 0.03 17.60 5.17
N TRP A 155 0.80 16.67 5.75
CA TRP A 155 0.64 16.29 7.14
C TRP A 155 1.26 17.33 8.06
N ASP A 156 0.45 17.86 8.99
CA ASP A 156 0.90 18.75 10.05
C ASP A 156 0.82 18.05 11.41
N PRO A 157 1.95 17.69 12.03
CA PRO A 157 1.95 17.00 13.31
C PRO A 157 1.39 17.84 14.46
N LYS A 158 1.36 19.16 14.35
CA LYS A 158 0.89 20.06 15.40
C LYS A 158 -0.64 20.15 15.45
N ASN A 159 -1.28 19.94 14.31
CA ASN A 159 -2.74 20.05 14.17
C ASN A 159 -3.46 18.70 14.15
N GLN A 160 -2.75 17.62 14.54
CA GLN A 160 -3.40 16.32 14.70
C GLN A 160 -4.24 16.29 15.97
N ARG A 161 -5.36 15.57 15.91
CA ARG A 161 -6.31 15.48 17.02
C ARG A 161 -6.02 14.26 17.89
N PRO A 162 -6.24 14.31 19.21
CA PRO A 162 -6.06 13.16 20.08
C PRO A 162 -7.11 12.08 19.79
N GLU A 163 -6.71 10.81 19.90
CA GLU A 163 -7.56 9.62 19.73
C GLU A 163 -7.69 8.87 21.05
N MET A 164 -8.25 9.56 22.06
CA MET A 164 -8.44 8.97 23.39
C MET A 164 -9.70 8.11 23.40
N TRP A 165 -9.61 6.96 24.05
CA TRP A 165 -10.75 6.03 24.24
C TRP A 165 -11.40 5.59 22.91
N LYS A 166 -10.64 5.53 21.81
CA LYS A 166 -11.15 5.22 20.47
C LYS A 166 -12.23 6.18 19.96
N LEU A 167 -12.24 7.41 20.46
CA LEU A 167 -13.07 8.48 19.94
C LEU A 167 -12.30 9.26 18.89
N TYR A 168 -12.90 9.39 17.71
CA TYR A 168 -12.29 10.06 16.57
C TYR A 168 -13.02 11.39 16.30
N ASN A 169 -12.24 12.42 15.97
CA ASN A 169 -12.79 13.69 15.53
C ASN A 169 -12.60 13.79 14.02
N THR A 170 -13.70 13.70 13.29
CA THR A 170 -13.77 13.65 11.83
C THR A 170 -14.03 15.01 11.17
N ASN A 171 -14.24 16.07 11.97
CA ASN A 171 -14.49 17.40 11.43
C ASN A 171 -13.31 17.92 10.63
N ILE A 172 -13.52 18.25 9.37
CA ILE A 172 -12.56 18.89 8.47
C ILE A 172 -13.08 20.23 8.00
N HIS A 173 -12.18 21.18 7.75
CA HIS A 173 -12.50 22.46 7.12
C HIS A 173 -12.45 22.35 5.60
N GLN A 174 -13.01 23.34 4.93
CA GLN A 174 -12.97 23.38 3.46
C GLN A 174 -11.53 23.28 2.95
N GLY A 175 -11.29 22.33 2.04
CA GLY A 175 -9.99 22.06 1.45
C GLY A 175 -9.08 21.15 2.29
N GLU A 176 -9.49 20.76 3.51
CA GLU A 176 -8.80 19.72 4.27
C GLU A 176 -9.28 18.33 3.86
N GLU A 177 -8.47 17.33 4.12
CA GLU A 177 -8.79 15.94 3.92
C GLU A 177 -8.26 15.06 5.05
N MET A 178 -8.73 13.84 5.11
CA MET A 178 -8.34 12.88 6.11
C MET A 178 -7.74 11.62 5.47
N ARG A 179 -6.60 11.17 5.98
CA ARG A 179 -6.08 9.83 5.71
C ARG A 179 -6.44 8.94 6.88
N VAL A 180 -7.11 7.83 6.61
CA VAL A 180 -7.56 6.91 7.65
C VAL A 180 -6.83 5.57 7.50
N PHE A 181 -6.28 5.06 8.60
CA PHE A 181 -5.46 3.85 8.64
C PHE A 181 -6.09 2.78 9.54
N PRO A 182 -7.11 2.05 9.08
CA PRO A 182 -7.83 1.06 9.90
C PRO A 182 -6.95 -0.06 10.45
N ILE A 183 -5.88 -0.41 9.73
CA ILE A 183 -4.93 -1.44 10.15
C ILE A 183 -3.65 -0.87 10.78
N SER A 184 -3.70 0.37 11.28
CA SER A 184 -2.52 1.06 11.86
C SER A 184 -1.83 0.30 12.98
N ASN A 185 -2.59 -0.45 13.78
CA ASN A 185 -2.11 -1.20 14.94
C ASN A 185 -1.67 -2.64 14.61
N TRP A 186 -1.82 -3.07 13.36
CA TRP A 186 -1.46 -4.41 12.91
C TRP A 186 0.05 -4.52 12.65
N THR A 187 0.64 -5.66 13.00
CA THR A 187 2.01 -6.01 12.61
C THR A 187 2.04 -6.73 11.25
N GLU A 188 3.23 -6.87 10.65
CA GLU A 188 3.37 -7.69 9.43
C GLU A 188 2.91 -9.13 9.67
N LYS A 189 3.20 -9.67 10.86
CA LYS A 189 2.74 -11.00 11.29
C LYS A 189 1.21 -11.09 11.29
N ASP A 190 0.54 -10.11 11.89
CA ASP A 190 -0.94 -10.09 11.97
C ASP A 190 -1.56 -10.09 10.58
N ILE A 191 -0.99 -9.33 9.64
CA ILE A 191 -1.42 -9.31 8.23
C ILE A 191 -1.34 -10.71 7.61
N TRP A 192 -0.21 -11.39 7.75
CA TRP A 192 -0.03 -12.72 7.16
C TRP A 192 -0.92 -13.78 7.82
N GLN A 193 -1.03 -13.77 9.14
CA GLN A 193 -1.92 -14.68 9.88
C GLN A 193 -3.39 -14.44 9.55
N TYR A 194 -3.78 -13.19 9.34
CA TYR A 194 -5.14 -12.84 8.95
C TYR A 194 -5.44 -13.28 7.51
N ILE A 195 -4.51 -13.08 6.58
CA ILE A 195 -4.61 -13.58 5.20
C ILE A 195 -4.82 -15.10 5.19
N GLN A 196 -4.06 -15.83 6.01
CA GLN A 196 -4.19 -17.28 6.15
C GLN A 196 -5.54 -17.67 6.76
N ARG A 197 -5.93 -17.05 7.87
CA ARG A 197 -7.18 -17.34 8.58
C ARG A 197 -8.43 -17.14 7.72
N GLU A 198 -8.47 -16.03 6.99
CA GLU A 198 -9.62 -15.63 6.18
C GLU A 198 -9.52 -16.10 4.73
N ASN A 199 -8.45 -16.81 4.37
CA ASN A 199 -8.17 -17.26 3.00
C ASN A 199 -8.27 -16.13 1.96
N ILE A 200 -7.59 -15.01 2.24
CA ILE A 200 -7.63 -13.81 1.39
C ILE A 200 -6.79 -14.01 0.14
N ASP A 201 -7.36 -13.74 -1.03
CA ASP A 201 -6.61 -13.71 -2.28
C ASP A 201 -5.54 -12.60 -2.24
N ILE A 202 -4.31 -12.95 -2.62
CA ILE A 202 -3.19 -12.02 -2.75
C ILE A 202 -2.45 -12.23 -4.07
N VAL A 203 -1.69 -11.23 -4.48
CA VAL A 203 -0.90 -11.29 -5.73
C VAL A 203 0.11 -12.44 -5.69
N PRO A 204 0.24 -13.24 -6.75
CA PRO A 204 1.19 -14.37 -6.81
C PRO A 204 2.65 -13.98 -6.59
N LEU A 205 3.02 -12.72 -6.78
CA LEU A 205 4.37 -12.18 -6.52
C LEU A 205 4.85 -12.33 -5.07
N TYR A 206 3.96 -12.55 -4.12
CA TYR A 206 4.32 -12.83 -2.72
C TYR A 206 4.84 -14.23 -2.51
N PHE A 207 4.53 -15.16 -3.41
CA PHE A 207 4.99 -16.55 -3.35
C PHE A 207 6.26 -16.73 -4.18
N ALA A 208 7.17 -17.57 -3.71
CA ALA A 208 8.38 -17.91 -4.42
C ALA A 208 8.03 -18.66 -5.71
N ALA A 209 8.60 -18.21 -6.80
CA ALA A 209 8.46 -18.83 -8.12
C ALA A 209 9.74 -18.60 -8.94
N GLU A 210 9.96 -19.44 -9.93
CA GLU A 210 11.04 -19.27 -10.90
C GLU A 210 10.77 -18.03 -11.75
N ARG A 211 11.65 -17.02 -11.65
CA ARG A 211 11.47 -15.73 -12.34
C ARG A 211 12.78 -15.21 -12.90
N PRO A 212 12.76 -14.49 -14.04
CA PRO A 212 13.95 -13.80 -14.56
C PRO A 212 14.24 -12.55 -13.73
N PHE A 213 15.50 -12.32 -13.40
CA PHE A 213 15.94 -11.13 -12.65
C PHE A 213 17.36 -10.72 -13.01
N VAL A 214 17.73 -9.52 -12.60
CA VAL A 214 19.12 -9.03 -12.61
C VAL A 214 19.53 -8.64 -11.19
N ARG A 215 20.85 -8.70 -10.93
CA ARG A 215 21.44 -8.21 -9.67
C ARG A 215 22.05 -6.85 -9.91
N ARG A 216 21.52 -5.84 -9.24
CA ARG A 216 21.96 -4.45 -9.36
C ARG A 216 22.14 -3.84 -7.97
N ASN A 217 23.37 -3.40 -7.65
CA ASN A 217 23.70 -2.76 -6.37
C ASN A 217 23.23 -3.59 -5.14
N GLY A 218 23.41 -4.92 -5.20
CA GLY A 218 23.00 -5.84 -4.15
C GLY A 218 21.49 -6.13 -4.07
N ASN A 219 20.70 -5.56 -4.97
CA ASN A 219 19.26 -5.82 -5.04
C ASN A 219 18.94 -6.81 -6.18
N ILE A 220 17.91 -7.61 -5.99
CA ILE A 220 17.33 -8.48 -7.01
C ILE A 220 16.18 -7.72 -7.67
N ILE A 221 16.31 -7.43 -8.97
CA ILE A 221 15.30 -6.70 -9.73
C ILE A 221 14.73 -7.66 -10.77
N MET A 222 13.45 -8.01 -10.63
CA MET A 222 12.77 -8.89 -11.58
C MET A 222 12.69 -8.23 -12.96
N VAL A 223 12.88 -9.01 -14.00
CA VAL A 223 12.67 -8.60 -15.39
C VAL A 223 11.25 -8.98 -15.80
N ASP A 224 10.32 -8.03 -15.69
CA ASP A 224 8.88 -8.27 -15.90
C ASP A 224 8.49 -8.15 -17.38
N ASP A 225 9.16 -7.25 -18.10
CA ASP A 225 8.89 -6.99 -19.51
C ASP A 225 10.13 -6.41 -20.26
N ASP A 226 9.93 -6.14 -21.57
CA ASP A 226 10.93 -5.63 -22.50
C ASP A 226 11.36 -4.17 -22.25
N ARG A 227 10.68 -3.45 -21.35
CA ARG A 227 11.05 -2.09 -20.93
C ARG A 227 12.25 -2.08 -19.98
N MET A 228 12.68 -3.26 -19.50
CA MET A 228 13.86 -3.34 -18.63
C MET A 228 15.11 -2.89 -19.38
N ARG A 229 15.83 -1.95 -18.78
CA ARG A 229 17.11 -1.48 -19.30
C ARG A 229 18.24 -2.17 -18.53
N LEU A 230 19.01 -3.01 -19.22
CA LEU A 230 20.18 -3.67 -18.64
C LEU A 230 21.37 -2.71 -18.62
N GLU A 231 22.13 -2.74 -17.53
CA GLU A 231 23.40 -2.02 -17.43
C GLU A 231 24.54 -2.82 -18.10
N PRO A 232 25.64 -2.15 -18.50
CA PRO A 232 26.78 -2.86 -19.11
C PRO A 232 27.31 -3.98 -18.21
N GLY A 233 27.31 -5.21 -18.73
CA GLY A 233 27.77 -6.39 -18.01
C GLY A 233 26.70 -7.12 -17.19
N GLU A 234 25.50 -6.57 -17.04
CA GLU A 234 24.40 -7.29 -16.42
C GLU A 234 23.94 -8.48 -17.27
N LYS A 235 23.58 -9.57 -16.59
CA LYS A 235 22.99 -10.76 -17.21
C LYS A 235 21.67 -11.07 -16.53
N ILE A 236 20.71 -11.51 -17.34
CA ILE A 236 19.46 -12.02 -16.80
C ILE A 236 19.72 -13.41 -16.22
N GLU A 237 19.48 -13.54 -14.94
CA GLU A 237 19.52 -14.79 -14.18
C GLU A 237 18.10 -15.32 -14.01
N HIS A 238 17.95 -16.60 -13.72
CA HIS A 238 16.69 -17.25 -13.39
C HIS A 238 16.82 -17.93 -12.04
N GLY A 239 15.79 -17.86 -11.22
CA GLY A 239 15.80 -18.51 -9.92
C GLY A 239 14.52 -18.21 -9.14
N LYS A 240 14.37 -18.91 -8.01
CA LYS A 240 13.22 -18.73 -7.14
C LYS A 240 13.33 -17.44 -6.35
N ILE A 241 12.49 -16.49 -6.68
CA ILE A 241 12.35 -15.21 -5.97
C ILE A 241 10.91 -14.92 -5.61
N ARG A 242 10.72 -14.13 -4.55
CA ARG A 242 9.45 -13.57 -4.14
C ARG A 242 9.61 -12.13 -3.68
N PHE A 243 8.50 -11.46 -3.40
CA PHE A 243 8.50 -10.09 -2.88
C PHE A 243 7.92 -10.06 -1.47
N ARG A 244 8.50 -9.27 -0.56
CA ARG A 244 7.93 -8.98 0.76
C ARG A 244 6.98 -7.78 0.71
N THR A 245 7.29 -6.80 -0.16
CA THR A 245 6.43 -5.64 -0.43
C THR A 245 6.33 -5.41 -1.93
N LEU A 246 5.21 -4.89 -2.39
CA LEU A 246 4.99 -4.57 -3.79
C LEU A 246 4.92 -3.06 -4.01
N GLY A 247 5.53 -2.60 -5.07
CA GLY A 247 5.57 -1.20 -5.46
C GLY A 247 5.61 -1.01 -6.96
N CYS A 248 6.40 -0.02 -7.41
CA CYS A 248 6.62 0.18 -8.84
C CYS A 248 7.77 -0.69 -9.32
N TYR A 249 7.61 -1.30 -10.48
CA TYR A 249 8.67 -1.95 -11.22
C TYR A 249 9.56 -0.88 -11.93
N PRO A 250 10.88 -0.92 -11.92
CA PRO A 250 11.78 -1.87 -11.26
C PRO A 250 12.28 -1.40 -9.88
N LEU A 251 11.58 -0.49 -9.21
CA LEU A 251 11.98 0.11 -7.93
C LEU A 251 11.69 -0.79 -6.71
N THR A 252 11.17 -1.99 -6.96
CA THR A 252 10.88 -2.98 -5.93
C THR A 252 11.82 -4.16 -6.07
N GLY A 253 12.64 -4.40 -5.06
CA GLY A 253 13.54 -5.55 -5.01
C GLY A 253 12.82 -6.82 -4.56
N GLY A 254 13.19 -7.94 -5.16
CA GLY A 254 12.84 -9.28 -4.72
C GLY A 254 13.84 -9.82 -3.70
N ILE A 255 13.51 -10.97 -3.14
CA ILE A 255 14.40 -11.78 -2.30
C ILE A 255 14.44 -13.22 -2.83
N GLU A 256 15.59 -13.86 -2.76
CA GLU A 256 15.68 -15.31 -2.98
C GLU A 256 14.96 -16.03 -1.83
N SER A 257 14.09 -16.95 -2.18
CA SER A 257 13.28 -17.67 -1.20
C SER A 257 12.66 -18.92 -1.83
N ASP A 258 12.43 -19.94 -1.04
CA ASP A 258 11.67 -21.14 -1.40
C ASP A 258 10.23 -21.10 -0.85
N ALA A 259 9.82 -20.02 -0.18
CA ALA A 259 8.50 -19.89 0.42
C ALA A 259 7.41 -19.70 -0.63
N ASP A 260 6.82 -20.78 -1.07
CA ASP A 260 5.76 -20.87 -2.09
C ASP A 260 4.36 -21.13 -1.49
N THR A 261 4.27 -21.17 -0.15
CA THR A 261 3.01 -21.31 0.61
C THR A 261 2.88 -20.23 1.68
N LEU A 262 1.65 -19.97 2.16
CA LEU A 262 1.42 -19.02 3.24
C LEU A 262 2.15 -19.43 4.54
N ASP A 263 2.15 -20.70 4.86
CA ASP A 263 2.86 -21.21 6.05
C ASP A 263 4.35 -20.88 5.98
N ALA A 264 4.99 -21.17 4.85
CA ALA A 264 6.41 -20.88 4.64
C ALA A 264 6.72 -19.36 4.68
N ILE A 265 5.83 -18.52 4.15
CA ILE A 265 5.96 -17.06 4.23
C ILE A 265 5.84 -16.58 5.67
N ILE A 266 4.92 -17.14 6.45
CA ILE A 266 4.75 -16.81 7.88
C ILE A 266 6.00 -17.19 8.66
N ASP A 267 6.53 -18.39 8.45
CA ASP A 267 7.75 -18.86 9.11
C ASP A 267 8.97 -18.00 8.77
N GLU A 268 9.14 -17.62 7.51
CA GLU A 268 10.18 -16.66 7.10
C GLU A 268 9.97 -15.28 7.76
N THR A 269 8.73 -14.79 7.84
CA THR A 269 8.43 -13.50 8.46
C THR A 269 8.76 -13.50 9.95
N LEU A 270 8.46 -14.60 10.66
CA LEU A 270 8.79 -14.75 12.07
C LEU A 270 10.29 -14.83 12.33
N SER A 271 11.05 -15.35 11.37
CA SER A 271 12.51 -15.49 11.45
C SER A 271 13.25 -14.23 11.00
N ALA A 272 12.56 -13.29 10.35
CA ALA A 272 13.19 -12.10 9.78
C ALA A 272 13.54 -11.07 10.86
N VAL A 273 14.82 -10.69 10.91
CA VAL A 273 15.34 -9.62 11.80
C VAL A 273 15.15 -8.23 11.20
N SER A 274 14.94 -8.15 9.89
CA SER A 274 14.84 -6.89 9.15
C SER A 274 13.41 -6.52 8.78
N SER A 275 13.11 -5.20 8.75
CA SER A 275 11.82 -4.69 8.26
C SER A 275 11.54 -5.14 6.83
N GLU A 276 10.26 -5.35 6.51
CA GLU A 276 9.78 -5.69 5.15
C GLU A 276 10.21 -4.66 4.08
N ARG A 277 10.51 -3.42 4.47
CA ARG A 277 10.90 -2.34 3.55
C ARG A 277 12.36 -2.34 3.13
N THR A 278 13.20 -3.15 3.74
CA THR A 278 14.65 -3.18 3.40
C THR A 278 14.93 -3.58 1.96
N SER A 279 14.02 -4.28 1.29
CA SER A 279 14.12 -4.65 -0.13
C SER A 279 13.66 -3.57 -1.11
N ARG A 280 13.21 -2.40 -0.63
CA ARG A 280 12.83 -1.30 -1.52
C ARG A 280 14.05 -0.50 -1.96
N VAL A 281 14.42 -0.64 -3.22
CA VAL A 281 15.56 0.07 -3.83
C VAL A 281 15.46 1.59 -3.65
N ILE A 282 14.25 2.14 -3.72
CA ILE A 282 14.00 3.57 -3.57
C ILE A 282 14.27 4.11 -2.15
N ASP A 283 14.24 3.26 -1.13
CA ASP A 283 14.46 3.69 0.26
C ASP A 283 15.96 3.68 0.62
N SER A 284 16.82 3.09 -0.22
CA SER A 284 18.28 3.10 -0.07
C SER A 284 18.93 4.45 -0.44
N ASP A 285 18.27 5.26 -1.27
CA ASP A 285 18.81 6.55 -1.76
C ASP A 285 18.62 7.73 -0.80
N GLY A 286 17.96 7.54 0.32
CA GLY A 286 17.74 8.61 1.28
C GLY A 286 17.60 8.12 2.70
N GLY A 287 18.44 8.58 3.60
CA GLY A 287 18.41 8.19 5.03
C GLY A 287 17.04 8.37 5.69
N ALA A 288 16.91 8.03 6.98
CA ALA A 288 15.66 8.04 7.77
C ALA A 288 14.82 9.35 7.67
N ALA A 289 15.45 10.46 7.26
CA ALA A 289 14.80 11.74 6.98
C ALA A 289 13.94 11.72 5.68
N SER A 290 14.20 10.82 4.73
CA SER A 290 13.53 10.77 3.45
C SER A 290 12.04 10.45 3.58
N MET A 291 11.66 9.50 4.44
CA MET A 291 10.25 9.14 4.64
C MET A 291 9.47 10.19 5.41
N GLU A 292 10.08 10.88 6.37
CA GLU A 292 9.41 11.99 7.07
C GLU A 292 9.16 13.17 6.11
N LYS A 293 10.09 13.43 5.18
CA LYS A 293 9.90 14.39 4.10
C LYS A 293 8.75 13.97 3.17
N ARG A 294 8.74 12.72 2.71
CA ARG A 294 7.67 12.17 1.85
C ARG A 294 6.30 12.25 2.52
N LYS A 295 6.22 11.97 3.83
CA LYS A 295 4.98 12.08 4.60
C LYS A 295 4.44 13.50 4.61
N ARG A 296 5.32 14.51 4.78
CA ARG A 296 4.94 15.93 4.68
C ARG A 296 4.47 16.32 3.29
N GLU A 297 4.96 15.63 2.27
CA GLU A 297 4.62 15.84 0.86
C GLU A 297 3.41 15.00 0.38
N CYS A 298 2.65 14.39 1.29
CA CYS A 298 1.48 13.55 0.97
C CYS A 298 1.82 12.16 0.40
N TYR A 299 2.97 11.60 0.74
CA TYR A 299 3.33 10.24 0.32
C TYR A 299 2.63 9.17 1.18
N PHE A 300 2.25 8.06 0.54
CA PHE A 300 1.77 6.83 1.17
C PHE A 300 2.84 5.76 1.16
#